data_bc8a78bd376d22197afa1889911d0720
#
_entry.id   bc8a78bd376d22197afa1889911d0720
#
_cell.length_a   1.000
_cell.length_b   1.000
_cell.length_c   1.000
_cell.angle_alpha   90.00
_cell.angle_beta   90.00
_cell.angle_gamma   90.00
#
_symmetry.space_group_name_H-M   'P 1'
#
loop_
_entity.id
_entity.type
_entity.pdbx_description
1 polymer ?
#
loop_
_entity_poly.entity_id
_entity_poly.type
_entity_poly.pdbx_seq_one_letter_code
_entity_poly.pdbx_strand_id
1 'polypeptide(L)'
;MSRKTQFAKPVKKMTFAEQMAESIRESILSGELESGAALPTEPELAEQFGVSRAVVRDATRILMAKGLVEVQHGRGVFVTQPYNEAFGDALL
;
A
#
# COMPACT_ATOMS: atom_id res chain seq x y z
N MET A 1 33.95 -24.48 -3.00
CA MET A 1 33.56 -24.14 -2.94
C MET A 1 32.66 -23.85 -2.81
N SER A 2 32.35 -24.03 -2.71
CA SER A 2 31.51 -23.61 -2.73
C SER A 2 30.79 -23.26 -2.34
N ARG A 3 30.60 -22.93 -1.95
CA ARG A 3 29.90 -22.54 -1.58
C ARG A 3 29.37 -21.84 -1.58
N LYS A 4 29.33 -21.53 -1.48
CA LYS A 4 29.00 -20.80 -1.62
C LYS A 4 28.03 -20.42 -1.74
N THR A 5 27.49 -20.23 -1.66
CA THR A 5 26.50 -19.91 -2.01
C THR A 5 25.55 -19.98 -1.36
N GLN A 6 25.35 -19.55 -0.55
CA GLN A 6 24.45 -19.61 0.02
C GLN A 6 23.88 -18.72 0.69
N PHE A 7 23.19 -18.26 0.54
CA PHE A 7 22.45 -17.40 0.99
C PHE A 7 21.48 -18.02 1.71
N ALA A 8 21.71 -18.67 2.25
CA ALA A 8 20.95 -19.35 2.92
C ALA A 8 19.73 -18.90 3.29
N LYS A 9 19.58 -18.02 3.94
CA LYS A 9 18.44 -17.67 4.27
C LYS A 9 18.22 -16.40 4.18
N PRO A 10 17.38 -16.05 3.48
CA PRO A 10 17.10 -14.69 3.27
C PRO A 10 16.58 -14.09 4.50
N VAL A 11 17.01 -12.96 4.72
CA VAL A 11 16.55 -12.22 5.79
C VAL A 11 15.31 -11.57 5.41
N LYS A 12 14.32 -11.71 6.21
CA LYS A 12 13.14 -11.08 5.87
C LYS A 12 12.89 -9.86 6.59
N LYS A 13 13.74 -8.90 6.51
CA LYS A 13 13.49 -7.63 7.05
C LYS A 13 12.68 -6.84 6.09
N MET A 14 11.62 -6.24 6.52
CA MET A 14 10.79 -5.42 5.66
C MET A 14 11.42 -4.06 5.48
N THR A 15 11.35 -3.54 4.27
CA THR A 15 11.80 -2.17 4.00
C THR A 15 10.83 -1.21 4.66
N PHE A 16 11.24 0.06 4.75
CA PHE A 16 10.33 1.08 5.27
C PHE A 16 9.06 1.16 4.43
N ALA A 17 9.20 1.05 3.12
CA ALA A 17 8.03 1.11 2.26
C ALA A 17 7.09 -0.07 2.52
N GLU A 18 7.65 -1.25 2.73
CA GLU A 18 6.83 -2.41 3.02
C GLU A 18 6.14 -2.29 4.37
N GLN A 19 6.84 -1.77 5.36
CA GLN A 19 6.23 -1.57 6.68
C GLN A 19 5.12 -0.55 6.60
N MET A 20 5.33 0.52 5.87
CA MET A 20 4.32 1.53 5.72
C MET A 20 3.11 0.99 4.98
N ALA A 21 3.35 0.24 3.90
CA ALA A 21 2.25 -0.34 3.15
C ALA A 21 1.46 -1.30 4.03
N GLU A 22 2.14 -2.07 4.86
CA GLU A 22 1.44 -3.00 5.73
C GLU A 22 0.58 -2.26 6.76
N SER A 23 1.10 -1.17 7.30
CA SER A 23 0.35 -0.37 8.25
C SER A 23 -0.92 0.19 7.61
N ILE A 24 -0.81 0.69 6.41
CA ILE A 24 -1.97 1.24 5.72
C ILE A 24 -2.95 0.13 5.36
N ARG A 25 -2.42 -1.01 4.92
CA ARG A 25 -3.27 -2.14 4.60
C ARG A 25 -4.12 -2.54 5.79
N GLU A 26 -3.51 -2.57 6.97
CA GLU A 26 -4.24 -2.93 8.17
C GLU A 26 -5.35 -1.93 8.46
N SER A 27 -5.08 -0.65 8.24
CA SER A 27 -6.10 0.36 8.45
C SER A 27 -7.25 0.22 7.47
N ILE A 28 -6.95 -0.21 6.26
CA ILE A 28 -8.00 -0.44 5.28
C ILE A 28 -8.83 -1.65 5.67
N LEU A 29 -8.17 -2.71 6.05
CA LEU A 29 -8.89 -3.95 6.37
C LEU A 29 -9.71 -3.83 7.64
N SER A 30 -9.27 -3.01 8.57
CA SER A 30 -10.01 -2.82 9.81
C SER A 30 -11.17 -1.84 9.64
N GLY A 31 -11.23 -1.15 8.52
CA GLY A 31 -12.27 -0.17 8.31
C GLY A 31 -11.93 1.22 8.80
N GLU A 32 -10.74 1.37 9.39
CA GLU A 32 -10.32 2.68 9.85
C GLU A 32 -10.20 3.64 8.67
N LEU A 33 -9.70 3.12 7.55
CA LEU A 33 -9.71 3.84 6.31
C LEU A 33 -10.81 3.23 5.45
N GLU A 34 -11.84 4.01 5.20
CA GLU A 34 -13.00 3.46 4.51
C GLU A 34 -12.79 3.39 3.02
N SER A 35 -13.56 2.53 2.39
CA SER A 35 -13.53 2.43 0.94
C SER A 35 -13.87 3.76 0.32
N GLY A 36 -13.11 4.14 -0.67
CA GLY A 36 -13.32 5.41 -1.34
C GLY A 36 -12.69 6.59 -0.65
N ALA A 37 -12.15 6.41 0.55
CA ALA A 37 -11.55 7.51 1.28
C ALA A 37 -10.23 7.91 0.66
N ALA A 38 -9.93 9.19 0.70
CA ALA A 38 -8.65 9.68 0.21
C ALA A 38 -7.59 9.43 1.26
N LEU A 39 -6.42 8.99 0.81
CA LEU A 39 -5.28 8.92 1.70
C LEU A 39 -4.73 10.33 1.92
N PRO A 40 -4.05 10.55 3.04
CA PRO A 40 -3.33 11.81 3.18
C PRO A 40 -2.35 11.99 2.02
N THR A 41 -1.95 13.22 1.79
CA THR A 41 -1.04 13.50 0.69
C THR A 41 0.33 12.90 0.95
N GLU A 42 1.13 12.80 -0.10
CA GLU A 42 2.47 12.27 0.03
C GLU A 42 3.28 12.99 1.09
N PRO A 43 3.33 14.33 1.10
CA PRO A 43 4.07 15.01 2.17
C PRO A 43 3.50 14.73 3.55
N GLU A 44 2.17 14.64 3.66
CA GLU A 44 1.57 14.36 4.96
C GLU A 44 1.93 12.96 5.44
N LEU A 45 1.88 12.00 4.54
CA LEU A 45 2.25 10.64 4.90
C LEU A 45 3.72 10.54 5.25
N ALA A 46 4.56 11.26 4.50
CA ALA A 46 5.99 11.26 4.80
C ALA A 46 6.23 11.78 6.21
N GLU A 47 5.51 12.81 6.59
CA GLU A 47 5.66 13.37 7.91
C GLU A 47 5.12 12.45 8.98
N GLN A 48 3.93 11.90 8.75
CA GLN A 48 3.30 11.05 9.74
C GLN A 48 4.11 9.79 10.02
N PHE A 49 4.70 9.22 8.97
CA PHE A 49 5.47 7.99 9.13
C PHE A 49 6.95 8.23 9.38
N GLY A 50 7.39 9.48 9.28
CA GLY A 50 8.79 9.78 9.50
C GLY A 50 9.69 9.19 8.44
N VAL A 51 9.26 9.22 7.18
CA VAL A 51 10.02 8.65 6.08
C VAL A 51 10.11 9.67 4.96
N SER A 52 10.91 9.35 3.96
CA SER A 52 11.05 10.24 2.80
C SER A 52 9.84 10.08 1.89
N ARG A 53 9.66 11.08 1.02
CA ARG A 53 8.58 10.98 0.04
C ARG A 53 8.79 9.82 -0.92
N ALA A 54 10.04 9.48 -1.20
CA ALA A 54 10.32 8.34 -2.05
C ALA A 54 9.80 7.05 -1.43
N VAL A 55 9.94 6.92 -0.11
CA VAL A 55 9.42 5.75 0.58
C VAL A 55 7.90 5.73 0.49
N VAL A 56 7.27 6.89 0.61
CA VAL A 56 5.81 6.96 0.48
C VAL A 56 5.39 6.51 -0.91
N ARG A 57 6.08 6.96 -1.94
CA ARG A 57 5.74 6.56 -3.30
C ARG A 57 5.88 5.06 -3.48
N ASP A 58 6.95 4.50 -2.93
CA ASP A 58 7.15 3.06 -3.03
C ASP A 58 6.04 2.30 -2.30
N ALA A 59 5.66 2.78 -1.12
CA ALA A 59 4.58 2.14 -0.37
C ALA A 59 3.27 2.22 -1.15
N THR A 60 3.02 3.37 -1.79
CA THR A 60 1.82 3.52 -2.59
C THR A 60 1.81 2.53 -3.75
N ARG A 61 2.98 2.34 -4.39
CA ARG A 61 3.05 1.36 -5.47
C ARG A 61 2.74 -0.04 -4.98
N ILE A 62 3.22 -0.39 -3.81
CA ILE A 62 2.92 -1.69 -3.23
C ILE A 62 1.42 -1.84 -3.02
N LEU A 63 0.79 -0.82 -2.47
CA LEU A 63 -0.64 -0.87 -2.22
C LEU A 63 -1.44 -0.93 -3.51
N MET A 64 -0.99 -0.21 -4.52
CA MET A 64 -1.64 -0.27 -5.82
C MET A 64 -1.53 -1.66 -6.42
N ALA A 65 -0.36 -2.27 -6.32
CA ALA A 65 -0.16 -3.60 -6.87
C ALA A 65 -1.06 -4.63 -6.18
N LYS A 66 -1.42 -4.37 -4.93
CA LYS A 66 -2.31 -5.27 -4.21
C LYS A 66 -3.77 -4.90 -4.40
N GLY A 67 -4.05 -3.88 -5.17
CA GLY A 67 -5.42 -3.48 -5.43
C GLY A 67 -6.10 -2.78 -4.28
N LEU A 68 -5.31 -2.27 -3.32
CA LEU A 68 -5.89 -1.65 -2.14
C LEU A 68 -6.13 -0.17 -2.30
N VAL A 69 -5.40 0.48 -3.18
CA VAL A 69 -5.59 1.89 -3.46
C VAL A 69 -5.49 2.13 -4.96
N GLU A 70 -6.00 3.26 -5.38
CA GLU A 70 -5.88 3.67 -6.77
C GLU A 70 -5.52 5.13 -6.82
N VAL A 71 -4.79 5.52 -7.85
CA VAL A 71 -4.39 6.90 -8.04
C VAL A 71 -5.38 7.53 -9.00
N GLN A 72 -5.93 8.66 -8.62
CA GLN A 72 -6.82 9.42 -9.49
C GLN A 72 -6.09 10.70 -9.84
N HIS A 73 -5.73 10.84 -11.08
CA HIS A 73 -4.92 11.96 -11.52
C HIS A 73 -5.53 13.28 -11.15
N GLY A 74 -4.73 14.13 -10.55
CA GLY A 74 -5.19 15.45 -10.15
C GLY A 74 -6.02 15.44 -8.89
N ARG A 75 -6.32 14.27 -8.35
CA ARG A 75 -7.18 14.21 -7.17
C ARG A 75 -6.53 13.53 -5.99
N GLY A 76 -5.64 12.60 -6.21
CA GLY A 76 -4.94 11.94 -5.11
C GLY A 76 -5.03 10.43 -5.16
N VAL A 77 -4.75 9.83 -4.03
CA VAL A 77 -4.77 8.37 -3.89
C VAL A 77 -5.93 8.01 -3.00
N PHE A 78 -6.71 7.06 -3.43
CA PHE A 78 -7.94 6.70 -2.74
C PHE A 78 -7.99 5.21 -2.45
N VAL A 79 -8.62 4.83 -1.35
CA VAL A 79 -8.86 3.43 -1.05
C VAL A 79 -9.84 2.89 -2.08
N THR A 80 -9.52 1.74 -2.66
CA THR A 80 -10.38 1.19 -3.69
C THR A 80 -11.72 0.80 -3.11
N GLN A 81 -12.72 0.86 -3.96
CA GLN A 81 -14.04 0.41 -3.57
C GLN A 81 -14.07 -1.10 -3.62
N PRO A 82 -14.86 -1.72 -2.79
CA PRO A 82 -14.94 -3.18 -2.87
C PRO A 82 -15.39 -3.60 -4.23
N TYR A 83 -14.60 -4.46 -4.79
CA TYR A 83 -14.88 -4.92 -6.11
C TYR A 83 -16.22 -5.61 -6.22
N ASN A 84 -16.55 -6.39 -5.22
CA ASN A 84 -17.76 -7.15 -5.28
C ASN A 84 -19.01 -6.32 -5.35
N GLU A 85 -18.92 -5.06 -4.98
CA GLU A 85 -20.07 -4.21 -5.15
C GLU A 85 -20.41 -4.05 -6.60
N ALA A 86 -19.47 -3.54 -7.35
CA ALA A 86 -19.70 -3.33 -8.76
C ALA A 86 -19.92 -4.64 -9.44
N PHE A 87 -19.21 -5.64 -9.02
CA PHE A 87 -19.31 -6.90 -9.63
C PHE A 87 -20.68 -7.50 -9.42
N GLY A 88 -21.17 -7.40 -8.22
CA GLY A 88 -22.49 -7.89 -7.92
C GLY A 88 -23.52 -7.23 -8.80
N ASP A 89 -23.38 -5.95 -8.98
CA ASP A 89 -24.30 -5.25 -9.85
C ASP A 89 -24.24 -5.78 -11.26
N ALA A 90 -23.06 -6.02 -11.72
CA ALA A 90 -22.91 -6.47 -13.07
C ALA A 90 -23.51 -7.83 -13.28
N LEU A 91 -23.55 -8.61 -12.27
CA LEU A 91 -24.09 -9.93 -12.39
C LEU A 91 -25.59 -9.96 -12.35
N LEU A 92 -26.12 -8.94 -11.86
CA LEU A 92 -27.57 -8.92 -11.76
C LEU A 92 -28.19 -8.44 -13.04
#